data_60202da476debdcf9170d960a746c121
#
_entry.id   60202da476debdcf9170d960a746c121
#
_cell.length_a   1.000
_cell.length_b   1.000
_cell.length_c   1.000
_cell.angle_alpha   90.00
_cell.angle_beta   90.00
_cell.angle_gamma   90.00
#
_symmetry.space_group_name_H-M   'P 1'
#
loop_
_entity.id
_entity.type
_entity.pdbx_description
1 polymer ?
#
loop_
_entity_poly.entity_id
_entity_poly.type
_entity_poly.pdbx_seq_one_letter_code
_entity_poly.pdbx_strand_id
1 'polypeptide(L)'
;MQDMRKLSIAAVGVVAALALAGCAGSGPAAESETGDIRVWLVGTDTPDAAREYLKTTFEKENPGSTLTIEEQAWPGLVDLLTTNLSGSDSPDVVEVGNTQAAAFTSAGAFLDLTEDYEDLGGDDLLPGFVEAGSYDGKFYAAPLYSGARLVFYKKDALADAGLEVPTTLDEYIANGEELATKNPGKSGIWWPGQDWYNALPYIWENGGDIATFSDGTWEAQFSSAESIAGLKQVQEVMTKASKAPKDANETNPQVGYCEGSTLQLSAPSWVKWSILAGEDAEVPGCPDEEKNLGVYALPGKDGGAAQVFAGGSNIAVSAKSAHPTLAKKALAIILSDEFQTIYGKGGLVPAKLSLADTLGTDEVAQAIAAAAGNARLTPASPKWADVEASGVLTDFFVQIAQGGNVEELAEALDGNINEILNG
;
A
#
# COMPACT_ATOMS: atom_id res chain seq x y z
N MET A 1 13.42 -87.82 6.23
CA MET A 1 12.64 -88.29 7.38
C MET A 1 11.47 -87.32 7.46
N GLN A 2 10.36 -87.69 6.90
CA GLN A 2 9.17 -88.21 7.60
C GLN A 2 8.54 -87.09 8.43
N ASP A 3 7.25 -86.73 8.35
CA ASP A 3 6.11 -87.46 7.78
C ASP A 3 4.91 -86.42 7.63
N MET A 4 4.12 -86.71 6.65
CA MET A 4 2.76 -86.31 6.33
C MET A 4 1.74 -86.60 7.44
N ARG A 5 0.64 -85.82 7.48
CA ARG A 5 -0.77 -86.29 7.54
C ARG A 5 -1.69 -85.08 7.69
N LYS A 6 -2.45 -84.62 6.70
CA LYS A 6 -3.78 -85.06 6.20
C LYS A 6 -4.87 -85.18 7.29
N LEU A 7 -5.96 -84.38 7.12
CA LEU A 7 -7.36 -84.69 6.96
C LEU A 7 -8.21 -83.42 7.25
N SER A 8 -8.96 -82.80 6.37
CA SER A 8 -10.22 -83.13 5.67
C SER A 8 -11.48 -82.71 6.44
N ILE A 9 -12.24 -81.83 5.81
CA ILE A 9 -13.70 -81.70 5.57
C ILE A 9 -14.59 -81.33 6.75
N ALA A 10 -15.32 -80.20 6.59
CA ALA A 10 -16.81 -80.22 6.39
C ALA A 10 -17.35 -78.80 6.01
N ALA A 11 -18.07 -78.76 4.92
CA ALA A 11 -18.89 -77.65 4.45
C ALA A 11 -20.24 -77.68 5.18
N VAL A 12 -20.75 -76.54 5.58
CA VAL A 12 -22.19 -76.33 5.74
C VAL A 12 -22.52 -74.90 5.20
N GLY A 13 -23.27 -74.87 4.13
CA GLY A 13 -23.84 -73.67 3.57
C GLY A 13 -25.10 -73.28 4.35
N VAL A 14 -25.30 -71.96 4.50
CA VAL A 14 -26.62 -71.38 4.75
C VAL A 14 -26.76 -70.17 3.88
N VAL A 15 -27.73 -70.23 3.01
CA VAL A 15 -28.31 -69.13 2.20
C VAL A 15 -29.18 -68.27 3.10
N ALA A 16 -28.99 -66.95 3.08
CA ALA A 16 -30.00 -66.04 3.56
C ALA A 16 -29.92 -64.67 2.83
N ALA A 17 -30.83 -64.51 1.93
CA ALA A 17 -31.70 -63.34 1.65
C ALA A 17 -31.07 -61.94 1.53
N LEU A 18 -31.17 -61.42 0.30
CA LEU A 18 -31.15 -60.00 -0.06
C LEU A 18 -32.15 -59.18 0.75
N ALA A 19 -31.69 -58.13 1.38
CA ALA A 19 -32.47 -56.95 1.68
C ALA A 19 -31.81 -55.76 1.00
N LEU A 20 -32.32 -55.36 -0.15
CA LEU A 20 -32.07 -54.06 -0.73
C LEU A 20 -32.76 -53.01 0.14
N ALA A 21 -32.04 -52.35 1.03
CA ALA A 21 -32.42 -51.07 1.59
C ALA A 21 -31.61 -50.02 0.84
N GLY A 22 -32.32 -49.19 0.06
CA GLY A 22 -31.79 -48.05 -0.63
C GLY A 22 -31.22 -47.02 0.40
N CYS A 23 -29.89 -46.91 0.46
CA CYS A 23 -29.29 -45.74 1.02
C CYS A 23 -29.21 -44.70 -0.10
N ALA A 24 -30.10 -43.68 -0.04
CA ALA A 24 -29.84 -42.41 -0.68
C ALA A 24 -28.46 -41.94 -0.25
N GLY A 25 -27.56 -41.80 -1.19
CA GLY A 25 -26.19 -41.31 -0.93
C GLY A 25 -26.23 -39.86 -0.43
N SER A 26 -26.15 -39.69 0.86
CA SER A 26 -25.48 -38.52 1.40
C SER A 26 -24.02 -38.75 1.12
N GLY A 27 -23.47 -38.07 0.11
CA GLY A 27 -22.03 -37.94 -0.02
C GLY A 27 -21.47 -37.43 1.32
N PRO A 28 -20.22 -37.76 1.66
CA PRO A 28 -19.62 -37.20 2.86
C PRO A 28 -19.78 -35.69 2.77
N ALA A 29 -20.48 -35.09 3.75
CA ALA A 29 -20.42 -33.65 3.94
C ALA A 29 -18.91 -33.35 4.02
N ALA A 30 -18.42 -32.48 3.16
CA ALA A 30 -17.05 -31.99 3.27
C ALA A 30 -16.90 -31.51 4.71
N GLU A 31 -16.03 -32.18 5.49
CA GLU A 31 -15.70 -31.72 6.83
C GLU A 31 -15.24 -30.28 6.65
N SER A 32 -15.92 -29.34 7.30
CA SER A 32 -15.49 -27.93 7.24
C SER A 32 -14.10 -27.88 7.89
N GLU A 33 -13.12 -27.38 7.13
CA GLU A 33 -11.78 -27.14 7.66
C GLU A 33 -11.89 -26.30 8.92
N THR A 34 -11.24 -26.71 9.99
CA THR A 34 -11.11 -25.94 11.23
C THR A 34 -9.65 -25.77 11.55
N GLY A 35 -9.27 -24.62 12.07
CA GLY A 35 -7.87 -24.33 12.41
C GLY A 35 -7.68 -22.92 12.93
N ASP A 36 -6.46 -22.65 13.37
CA ASP A 36 -6.04 -21.36 13.83
C ASP A 36 -5.30 -20.66 12.69
N ILE A 37 -5.77 -19.51 12.24
CA ILE A 37 -5.11 -18.74 11.19
C ILE A 37 -4.44 -17.49 11.74
N ARG A 38 -3.35 -17.13 11.09
CA ARG A 38 -2.52 -15.95 11.41
C ARG A 38 -2.61 -14.94 10.29
N VAL A 39 -3.01 -13.73 10.63
CA VAL A 39 -3.10 -12.61 9.72
C VAL A 39 -2.04 -11.58 10.09
N TRP A 40 -1.14 -11.28 9.18
CA TRP A 40 -0.15 -10.22 9.35
C TRP A 40 -0.68 -8.92 8.78
N LEU A 41 -0.81 -7.91 9.64
CA LEU A 41 -1.10 -6.53 9.26
C LEU A 41 0.08 -5.66 9.64
N VAL A 42 0.33 -4.59 8.90
CA VAL A 42 1.54 -3.78 9.04
C VAL A 42 1.21 -2.44 9.68
N GLY A 43 1.98 -2.08 10.70
CA GLY A 43 1.78 -0.85 11.44
C GLY A 43 0.39 -0.72 12.07
N THR A 44 -0.01 0.51 12.28
CA THR A 44 -1.31 0.87 12.89
C THR A 44 -2.31 1.37 11.85
N ASP A 45 -2.05 1.20 10.55
CA ASP A 45 -2.87 1.73 9.47
C ASP A 45 -4.26 1.07 9.42
N THR A 46 -4.34 -0.21 9.82
CA THR A 46 -5.63 -0.89 9.99
C THR A 46 -6.27 -0.47 11.32
N PRO A 47 -7.41 0.24 11.32
CA PRO A 47 -8.09 0.67 12.54
C PRO A 47 -8.46 -0.50 13.47
N ASP A 48 -8.40 -0.28 14.79
CA ASP A 48 -8.78 -1.30 15.79
C ASP A 48 -10.18 -1.86 15.56
N ALA A 49 -11.13 -1.03 15.14
CA ALA A 49 -12.48 -1.46 14.81
C ALA A 49 -12.52 -2.46 13.64
N ALA A 50 -11.62 -2.31 12.65
CA ALA A 50 -11.51 -3.25 11.54
C ALA A 50 -10.85 -4.57 11.99
N ARG A 51 -9.84 -4.49 12.83
CA ARG A 51 -9.17 -5.66 13.43
C ARG A 51 -10.16 -6.49 14.27
N GLU A 52 -10.97 -5.82 15.09
CA GLU A 52 -12.00 -6.47 15.91
C GLU A 52 -13.11 -7.08 15.04
N TYR A 53 -13.56 -6.34 14.01
CA TYR A 53 -14.56 -6.83 13.07
C TYR A 53 -14.08 -8.11 12.36
N LEU A 54 -12.86 -8.12 11.83
CA LEU A 54 -12.26 -9.27 11.17
C LEU A 54 -12.28 -10.49 12.08
N LYS A 55 -11.74 -10.35 13.29
CA LYS A 55 -11.62 -11.45 14.25
C LYS A 55 -12.98 -12.00 14.65
N THR A 56 -13.88 -11.13 15.09
CA THR A 56 -15.20 -11.54 15.58
C THR A 56 -16.07 -12.15 14.49
N THR A 57 -16.03 -11.60 13.28
CA THR A 57 -16.78 -12.12 12.14
C THR A 57 -16.24 -13.48 11.70
N PHE A 58 -14.90 -13.62 11.59
CA PHE A 58 -14.27 -14.86 11.21
C PHE A 58 -14.61 -16.01 12.20
N GLU A 59 -14.44 -15.79 13.50
CA GLU A 59 -14.69 -16.80 14.54
C GLU A 59 -16.19 -17.18 14.60
N LYS A 60 -17.07 -16.21 14.37
CA LYS A 60 -18.53 -16.47 14.30
C LYS A 60 -18.91 -17.32 13.09
N GLU A 61 -18.33 -17.05 11.93
CA GLU A 61 -18.66 -17.74 10.67
C GLU A 61 -17.94 -19.09 10.53
N ASN A 62 -16.84 -19.30 11.27
CA ASN A 62 -16.06 -20.53 11.27
C ASN A 62 -15.94 -21.14 12.68
N PRO A 63 -17.04 -21.70 13.23
CA PRO A 63 -17.04 -22.26 14.59
C PRO A 63 -15.97 -23.35 14.76
N GLY A 64 -15.15 -23.20 15.80
CA GLY A 64 -14.02 -24.08 16.08
C GLY A 64 -12.70 -23.66 15.45
N SER A 65 -12.70 -22.53 14.76
CA SER A 65 -11.48 -21.87 14.26
C SER A 65 -11.22 -20.58 15.02
N THR A 66 -9.95 -20.16 15.11
CA THR A 66 -9.55 -18.87 15.68
C THR A 66 -8.79 -18.03 14.66
N LEU A 67 -8.79 -16.70 14.85
CA LEU A 67 -8.01 -15.78 14.05
C LEU A 67 -7.13 -14.92 14.96
N THR A 68 -5.83 -14.94 14.71
CA THR A 68 -4.84 -14.10 15.39
C THR A 68 -4.30 -13.06 14.41
N ILE A 69 -4.36 -11.79 14.80
CA ILE A 69 -3.71 -10.70 14.06
C ILE A 69 -2.37 -10.44 14.71
N GLU A 70 -1.31 -10.49 13.90
CA GLU A 70 0.06 -10.20 14.30
C GLU A 70 0.50 -8.92 13.60
N GLU A 71 0.78 -7.87 14.37
CA GLU A 71 1.26 -6.61 13.83
C GLU A 71 2.73 -6.70 13.46
N GLN A 72 3.06 -6.25 12.25
CA GLN A 72 4.41 -6.18 11.72
C GLN A 72 4.85 -4.72 11.55
N ALA A 73 6.15 -4.47 11.54
CA ALA A 73 6.71 -3.14 11.29
C ALA A 73 7.05 -2.96 9.80
N TRP A 74 6.86 -1.76 9.25
CA TRP A 74 7.28 -1.42 7.89
C TRP A 74 8.79 -1.57 7.67
N PRO A 75 9.67 -1.07 8.57
CA PRO A 75 11.11 -1.29 8.43
C PRO A 75 11.48 -2.77 8.50
N GLY A 76 12.14 -3.29 7.45
CA GLY A 76 12.55 -4.69 7.36
C GLY A 76 11.45 -5.67 6.95
N LEU A 77 10.26 -5.20 6.55
CA LEU A 77 9.13 -6.03 6.16
C LEU A 77 9.47 -6.97 5.00
N VAL A 78 10.18 -6.51 3.98
CA VAL A 78 10.55 -7.31 2.81
C VAL A 78 11.36 -8.53 3.20
N ASP A 79 12.39 -8.36 4.05
CA ASP A 79 13.22 -9.47 4.54
C ASP A 79 12.41 -10.45 5.40
N LEU A 80 11.53 -9.88 6.24
CA LEU A 80 10.65 -10.66 7.11
C LEU A 80 9.66 -11.52 6.29
N LEU A 81 8.98 -10.93 5.29
CA LEU A 81 8.09 -11.64 4.39
C LEU A 81 8.85 -12.69 3.57
N THR A 82 10.00 -12.34 2.99
CA THR A 82 10.84 -13.27 2.22
C THR A 82 11.19 -14.52 3.03
N THR A 83 11.58 -14.34 4.29
CA THR A 83 11.95 -15.43 5.18
C THR A 83 10.75 -16.30 5.53
N ASN A 84 9.64 -15.68 5.95
CA ASN A 84 8.49 -16.43 6.49
C ASN A 84 7.63 -17.07 5.40
N LEU A 85 7.41 -16.40 4.28
CA LEU A 85 6.63 -16.96 3.15
C LEU A 85 7.34 -18.11 2.45
N SER A 86 8.67 -18.20 2.56
CA SER A 86 9.44 -19.35 2.06
C SER A 86 9.52 -20.52 3.05
N GLY A 87 9.27 -20.26 4.33
CA GLY A 87 9.41 -21.20 5.43
C GLY A 87 8.20 -22.13 5.64
N SER A 88 8.31 -23.00 6.66
CA SER A 88 7.23 -23.89 7.09
C SER A 88 6.30 -23.27 8.14
N ASP A 89 6.67 -22.13 8.73
CA ASP A 89 5.89 -21.35 9.71
C ASP A 89 5.37 -20.06 9.07
N SER A 90 4.82 -20.20 7.86
CA SER A 90 4.26 -19.09 7.12
C SER A 90 2.95 -18.59 7.77
N PRO A 91 2.72 -17.28 7.86
CA PRO A 91 1.37 -16.77 8.15
C PRO A 91 0.40 -17.15 7.02
N ASP A 92 -0.91 -17.09 7.31
CA ASP A 92 -1.93 -17.51 6.36
C ASP A 92 -2.36 -16.35 5.44
N VAL A 93 -2.51 -15.15 5.98
CA VAL A 93 -2.85 -13.94 5.24
C VAL A 93 -1.83 -12.86 5.57
N VAL A 94 -1.36 -12.14 4.56
CA VAL A 94 -0.31 -11.12 4.75
C VAL A 94 -0.65 -9.83 4.01
N GLU A 95 -0.43 -8.73 4.69
CA GLU A 95 -0.33 -7.41 4.10
C GLU A 95 1.07 -7.19 3.52
N VAL A 96 1.14 -6.58 2.35
CA VAL A 96 2.37 -6.21 1.65
C VAL A 96 2.21 -4.83 1.02
N GLY A 97 3.24 -4.00 1.07
CA GLY A 97 3.22 -2.72 0.39
C GLY A 97 2.99 -2.88 -1.12
N ASN A 98 2.20 -2.00 -1.70
CA ASN A 98 1.84 -2.07 -3.12
C ASN A 98 3.06 -2.05 -4.05
N THR A 99 4.14 -1.36 -3.70
CA THR A 99 5.39 -1.31 -4.49
C THR A 99 6.17 -2.63 -4.47
N GLN A 100 5.90 -3.51 -3.50
CA GLN A 100 6.55 -4.80 -3.32
C GLN A 100 5.68 -5.99 -3.77
N ALA A 101 4.36 -5.77 -3.95
CA ALA A 101 3.41 -6.83 -4.26
C ALA A 101 3.82 -7.62 -5.51
N ALA A 102 4.25 -6.95 -6.59
CA ALA A 102 4.68 -7.60 -7.82
C ALA A 102 5.86 -8.57 -7.64
N ALA A 103 6.82 -8.23 -6.76
CA ALA A 103 7.97 -9.08 -6.47
C ALA A 103 7.55 -10.40 -5.80
N PHE A 104 6.73 -10.33 -4.74
CA PHE A 104 6.24 -11.53 -4.04
C PHE A 104 5.28 -12.36 -4.91
N THR A 105 4.44 -11.69 -5.70
CA THR A 105 3.52 -12.35 -6.65
C THR A 105 4.29 -13.17 -7.68
N SER A 106 5.29 -12.58 -8.33
CA SER A 106 6.10 -13.26 -9.35
C SER A 106 6.97 -14.37 -8.76
N ALA A 107 7.39 -14.25 -7.51
CA ALA A 107 8.15 -15.28 -6.79
C ALA A 107 7.28 -16.48 -6.37
N GLY A 108 5.95 -16.43 -6.59
CA GLY A 108 5.03 -17.51 -6.21
C GLY A 108 4.80 -17.61 -4.69
N ALA A 109 4.97 -16.50 -3.97
CA ALA A 109 4.76 -16.45 -2.53
C ALA A 109 3.27 -16.49 -2.13
N PHE A 110 2.38 -16.15 -3.06
CA PHE A 110 0.95 -16.04 -2.82
C PHE A 110 0.14 -17.09 -3.56
N LEU A 111 -1.00 -17.44 -2.99
CA LEU A 111 -1.96 -18.36 -3.57
C LEU A 111 -2.67 -17.71 -4.78
N ASP A 112 -2.90 -18.49 -5.83
CA ASP A 112 -3.70 -18.07 -6.98
C ASP A 112 -5.16 -17.83 -6.56
N LEU A 113 -5.63 -16.59 -6.70
CA LEU A 113 -6.97 -16.10 -6.35
C LEU A 113 -7.81 -15.77 -7.59
N THR A 114 -7.35 -16.18 -8.79
CA THR A 114 -8.02 -15.84 -10.06
C THR A 114 -9.47 -16.32 -10.09
N GLU A 115 -9.76 -17.49 -9.54
CA GLU A 115 -11.13 -18.03 -9.45
C GLU A 115 -11.99 -17.28 -8.42
N ASP A 116 -11.36 -16.64 -7.44
CA ASP A 116 -12.04 -15.87 -6.38
C ASP A 116 -12.21 -14.38 -6.76
N TYR A 117 -11.64 -13.92 -7.89
CA TYR A 117 -11.55 -12.50 -8.27
C TYR A 117 -12.89 -11.77 -8.22
N GLU A 118 -13.93 -12.36 -8.84
CA GLU A 118 -15.26 -11.76 -8.89
C GLU A 118 -15.92 -11.70 -7.50
N ASP A 119 -15.76 -12.75 -6.70
CA ASP A 119 -16.31 -12.82 -5.33
C ASP A 119 -15.60 -11.85 -4.37
N LEU A 120 -14.33 -11.51 -4.65
CA LEU A 120 -13.53 -10.55 -3.89
C LEU A 120 -13.81 -9.09 -4.26
N GLY A 121 -14.54 -8.84 -5.35
CA GLY A 121 -14.93 -7.50 -5.80
C GLY A 121 -14.75 -7.24 -7.29
N GLY A 122 -13.98 -8.08 -8.00
CA GLY A 122 -13.83 -8.00 -9.46
C GLY A 122 -13.38 -6.61 -9.92
N ASP A 123 -14.09 -6.09 -10.94
CA ASP A 123 -13.79 -4.78 -11.55
C ASP A 123 -14.08 -3.57 -10.62
N ASP A 124 -14.69 -3.79 -9.46
CA ASP A 124 -14.87 -2.75 -8.44
C ASP A 124 -13.60 -2.51 -7.60
N LEU A 125 -12.63 -3.42 -7.67
CA LEU A 125 -11.35 -3.27 -6.98
C LEU A 125 -10.48 -2.15 -7.61
N LEU A 126 -9.63 -1.52 -6.80
CA LEU A 126 -8.68 -0.49 -7.24
C LEU A 126 -7.74 -1.05 -8.34
N PRO A 127 -7.85 -0.60 -9.61
CA PRO A 127 -7.23 -1.28 -10.74
C PRO A 127 -5.69 -1.30 -10.69
N GLY A 128 -5.04 -0.23 -10.24
CA GLY A 128 -3.58 -0.20 -10.12
C GLY A 128 -3.06 -1.21 -9.09
N PHE A 129 -3.77 -1.41 -7.98
CA PHE A 129 -3.42 -2.42 -6.98
C PHE A 129 -3.71 -3.84 -7.47
N VAL A 130 -4.75 -4.03 -8.29
CA VAL A 130 -5.01 -5.31 -8.99
C VAL A 130 -3.85 -5.62 -9.94
N GLU A 131 -3.36 -4.63 -10.68
CA GLU A 131 -2.19 -4.77 -11.56
C GLU A 131 -0.95 -5.18 -10.76
N ALA A 132 -0.64 -4.46 -9.65
CA ALA A 132 0.49 -4.77 -8.77
C ALA A 132 0.39 -6.17 -8.13
N GLY A 133 -0.83 -6.65 -7.87
CA GLY A 133 -1.12 -7.97 -7.30
C GLY A 133 -1.30 -9.09 -8.33
N SER A 134 -1.07 -8.82 -9.62
CA SER A 134 -1.25 -9.77 -10.72
C SER A 134 0.09 -10.14 -11.37
N TYR A 135 0.19 -11.37 -11.87
CA TYR A 135 1.35 -11.85 -12.61
C TYR A 135 0.94 -12.93 -13.62
N ASP A 136 1.47 -12.85 -14.83
CA ASP A 136 1.20 -13.80 -15.93
C ASP A 136 -0.31 -14.05 -16.17
N GLY A 137 -1.09 -12.96 -16.13
CA GLY A 137 -2.54 -12.98 -16.34
C GLY A 137 -3.36 -13.60 -15.22
N LYS A 138 -2.79 -13.79 -14.04
CA LYS A 138 -3.43 -14.34 -12.84
C LYS A 138 -3.41 -13.35 -11.70
N PHE A 139 -4.41 -13.43 -10.84
CA PHE A 139 -4.59 -12.58 -9.67
C PHE A 139 -4.14 -13.28 -8.39
N TYR A 140 -3.34 -12.64 -7.53
CA TYR A 140 -2.74 -13.23 -6.33
C TYR A 140 -2.88 -12.36 -5.08
N ALA A 141 -2.86 -11.03 -5.23
CA ALA A 141 -2.92 -10.11 -4.10
C ALA A 141 -3.97 -9.03 -4.35
N ALA A 142 -4.98 -8.97 -3.51
CA ALA A 142 -6.06 -8.00 -3.62
C ALA A 142 -5.62 -6.63 -3.06
N PRO A 143 -6.21 -5.51 -3.52
CA PRO A 143 -6.09 -4.24 -2.81
C PRO A 143 -6.54 -4.39 -1.36
N LEU A 144 -5.84 -3.76 -0.41
CA LEU A 144 -6.29 -3.67 0.98
C LEU A 144 -6.88 -2.27 1.24
N TYR A 145 -6.10 -1.25 0.99
CA TYR A 145 -6.49 0.16 1.02
C TYR A 145 -5.49 0.98 0.19
N SER A 146 -5.89 2.20 -0.15
CA SER A 146 -4.99 3.21 -0.70
C SER A 146 -4.97 4.45 0.17
N GLY A 147 -3.80 5.09 0.27
CA GLY A 147 -3.64 6.43 0.80
C GLY A 147 -3.31 7.40 -0.33
N ALA A 148 -3.97 8.53 -0.38
CA ALA A 148 -3.62 9.60 -1.31
C ALA A 148 -2.64 10.58 -0.66
N ARG A 149 -1.69 11.12 -1.43
CA ARG A 149 -0.87 12.22 -0.95
C ARG A 149 -1.66 13.52 -1.03
N LEU A 150 -1.64 14.27 0.08
CA LEU A 150 -2.33 15.54 0.26
C LEU A 150 -1.35 16.61 0.72
N VAL A 151 -1.70 17.86 0.55
CA VAL A 151 -1.00 18.97 1.17
C VAL A 151 -1.70 19.35 2.46
N PHE A 152 -0.97 19.24 3.57
CA PHE A 152 -1.36 19.77 4.89
C PHE A 152 -0.70 21.12 5.09
N TYR A 153 -1.46 22.11 5.55
CA TYR A 153 -0.96 23.47 5.69
C TYR A 153 -1.52 24.20 6.91
N LYS A 154 -0.81 25.21 7.38
CA LYS A 154 -1.29 26.13 8.42
C LYS A 154 -2.10 27.24 7.77
N LYS A 155 -3.42 27.32 8.07
CA LYS A 155 -4.34 28.31 7.51
C LYS A 155 -3.90 29.75 7.84
N ASP A 156 -3.46 30.00 9.06
CA ASP A 156 -2.94 31.28 9.49
C ASP A 156 -1.67 31.71 8.73
N ALA A 157 -0.78 30.77 8.42
CA ALA A 157 0.46 31.07 7.69
C ALA A 157 0.19 31.58 6.26
N LEU A 158 -0.77 30.97 5.54
CA LEU A 158 -1.20 31.48 4.23
C LEU A 158 -1.88 32.86 4.38
N ALA A 159 -2.82 32.99 5.32
CA ALA A 159 -3.55 34.22 5.54
C ALA A 159 -2.61 35.41 5.92
N ASP A 160 -1.68 35.20 6.83
CA ASP A 160 -0.69 36.21 7.24
C ASP A 160 0.26 36.61 6.11
N ALA A 161 0.54 35.67 5.21
CA ALA A 161 1.30 35.94 4.00
C ALA A 161 0.48 36.62 2.90
N GLY A 162 -0.84 36.67 3.03
CA GLY A 162 -1.75 37.17 1.99
C GLY A 162 -1.85 36.26 0.79
N LEU A 163 -1.66 34.95 1.01
CA LEU A 163 -1.69 33.89 -0.01
C LEU A 163 -3.02 33.14 0.07
N GLU A 164 -3.49 32.69 -1.07
CA GLU A 164 -4.64 31.78 -1.19
C GLU A 164 -4.16 30.35 -1.38
N VAL A 165 -5.07 29.37 -1.20
CA VAL A 165 -4.82 27.97 -1.55
C VAL A 165 -4.50 27.90 -3.06
N PRO A 166 -3.35 27.33 -3.45
CA PRO A 166 -2.92 27.33 -4.84
C PRO A 166 -3.82 26.44 -5.71
N THR A 167 -4.01 26.86 -6.96
CA THR A 167 -4.83 26.14 -7.95
C THR A 167 -4.00 25.46 -9.04
N THR A 168 -2.71 25.78 -9.10
CA THR A 168 -1.74 25.16 -10.01
C THR A 168 -0.47 24.75 -9.27
N LEU A 169 0.30 23.82 -9.85
CA LEU A 169 1.57 23.37 -9.28
C LEU A 169 2.58 24.53 -9.17
N ASP A 170 2.62 25.41 -10.17
CA ASP A 170 3.49 26.58 -10.15
C ASP A 170 3.11 27.56 -9.02
N GLU A 171 1.82 27.78 -8.76
CA GLU A 171 1.36 28.58 -7.62
C GLU A 171 1.73 27.91 -6.28
N TYR A 172 1.64 26.57 -6.18
CA TYR A 172 2.07 25.82 -4.98
C TYR A 172 3.55 26.04 -4.68
N ILE A 173 4.41 25.94 -5.69
CA ILE A 173 5.85 26.19 -5.58
C ILE A 173 6.11 27.64 -5.15
N ALA A 174 5.49 28.62 -5.84
CA ALA A 174 5.64 30.04 -5.54
C ALA A 174 5.18 30.39 -4.11
N ASN A 175 4.05 29.84 -3.66
CA ASN A 175 3.56 30.01 -2.29
C ASN A 175 4.55 29.45 -1.27
N GLY A 176 5.16 28.30 -1.55
CA GLY A 176 6.19 27.71 -0.69
C GLY A 176 7.43 28.59 -0.56
N GLU A 177 7.93 29.17 -1.65
CA GLU A 177 9.08 30.07 -1.64
C GLU A 177 8.76 31.39 -0.90
N GLU A 178 7.57 31.94 -1.12
CA GLU A 178 7.14 33.17 -0.44
C GLU A 178 6.98 32.95 1.07
N LEU A 179 6.39 31.83 1.49
CA LEU A 179 6.27 31.45 2.90
C LEU A 179 7.65 31.28 3.55
N ALA A 180 8.60 30.63 2.89
CA ALA A 180 9.96 30.48 3.40
C ALA A 180 10.68 31.83 3.51
N THR A 181 10.45 32.73 2.56
CA THR A 181 11.03 34.08 2.55
C THR A 181 10.48 34.95 3.68
N LYS A 182 9.14 34.91 3.88
CA LYS A 182 8.48 35.66 4.97
C LYS A 182 8.72 35.09 6.35
N ASN A 183 9.10 33.82 6.44
CA ASN A 183 9.33 33.10 7.69
C ASN A 183 10.76 32.52 7.74
N PRO A 184 11.81 33.34 7.91
CA PRO A 184 13.20 32.87 7.91
C PRO A 184 13.42 31.73 8.93
N GLY A 185 14.03 30.64 8.47
CA GLY A 185 14.30 29.45 9.29
C GLY A 185 13.18 28.40 9.29
N LYS A 186 12.03 28.68 8.70
CA LYS A 186 10.96 27.71 8.52
C LYS A 186 10.91 27.18 7.09
N SER A 187 10.35 25.99 6.93
CA SER A 187 9.99 25.43 5.62
C SER A 187 8.66 26.02 5.16
N GLY A 188 8.64 26.69 4.02
CA GLY A 188 7.40 27.04 3.33
C GLY A 188 6.72 25.77 2.80
N ILE A 189 7.52 24.86 2.24
CA ILE A 189 7.17 23.46 1.98
C ILE A 189 8.22 22.59 2.65
N TRP A 190 7.83 21.71 3.56
CA TRP A 190 8.76 20.77 4.15
C TRP A 190 8.97 19.58 3.22
N TRP A 191 10.24 19.30 2.86
CA TRP A 191 10.59 18.20 1.97
C TRP A 191 11.99 17.67 2.33
N PRO A 192 12.08 16.52 2.99
CA PRO A 192 13.36 15.89 3.32
C PRO A 192 13.99 15.25 2.08
N GLY A 193 15.33 15.22 2.04
CA GLY A 193 16.05 14.87 0.81
C GLY A 193 15.86 13.44 0.32
N GLN A 194 15.48 12.50 1.19
CA GLN A 194 15.25 11.10 0.80
C GLN A 194 13.80 10.81 0.36
N ASP A 195 12.89 11.77 0.47
CA ASP A 195 11.49 11.59 0.08
C ASP A 195 11.31 11.74 -1.44
N TRP A 196 11.47 10.65 -2.13
CA TRP A 196 11.31 10.56 -3.58
C TRP A 196 9.84 10.47 -4.02
N TYR A 197 8.94 10.00 -3.16
CA TYR A 197 7.52 9.89 -3.48
C TYR A 197 6.87 11.24 -3.80
N ASN A 198 7.29 12.30 -3.11
CA ASN A 198 6.82 13.67 -3.37
C ASN A 198 7.34 14.26 -4.68
N ALA A 199 8.39 13.68 -5.29
CA ALA A 199 8.92 14.13 -6.57
C ALA A 199 8.11 13.62 -7.77
N LEU A 200 7.45 12.47 -7.63
CA LEU A 200 6.72 11.82 -8.73
C LEU A 200 5.63 12.70 -9.34
N PRO A 201 4.81 13.41 -8.56
CA PRO A 201 3.84 14.37 -9.11
C PRO A 201 4.46 15.39 -10.06
N TYR A 202 5.62 15.94 -9.72
CA TYR A 202 6.28 16.94 -10.56
C TYR A 202 6.76 16.36 -11.89
N ILE A 203 7.24 15.11 -11.87
CA ILE A 203 7.65 14.39 -13.08
C ILE A 203 6.42 14.13 -13.95
N TRP A 204 5.36 13.55 -13.39
CA TRP A 204 4.14 13.19 -14.13
C TRP A 204 3.39 14.41 -14.67
N GLU A 205 3.27 15.48 -13.90
CA GLU A 205 2.61 16.73 -14.31
C GLU A 205 3.37 17.44 -15.42
N ASN A 206 4.67 17.19 -15.59
CA ASN A 206 5.44 17.67 -16.73
C ASN A 206 5.44 16.69 -17.93
N GLY A 207 4.70 15.57 -17.84
CA GLY A 207 4.60 14.57 -18.91
C GLY A 207 5.70 13.51 -18.91
N GLY A 208 6.56 13.51 -17.88
CA GLY A 208 7.58 12.49 -17.67
C GLY A 208 7.02 11.22 -17.02
N ASP A 209 7.89 10.25 -16.81
CA ASP A 209 7.53 8.98 -16.15
C ASP A 209 8.73 8.42 -15.35
N ILE A 210 8.48 7.37 -14.56
CA ILE A 210 9.50 6.63 -13.81
C ILE A 210 10.22 5.65 -14.75
N ALA A 211 9.47 4.78 -15.40
CA ALA A 211 9.94 3.81 -16.37
C ALA A 211 8.79 3.34 -17.28
N THR A 212 9.12 2.93 -18.48
CA THR A 212 8.19 2.36 -19.46
C THR A 212 8.59 0.94 -19.81
N PHE A 213 7.61 0.09 -20.11
CA PHE A 213 7.84 -1.29 -20.55
C PHE A 213 7.46 -1.44 -22.01
N SER A 214 8.41 -1.81 -22.85
CA SER A 214 8.17 -2.07 -24.27
C SER A 214 9.08 -3.19 -24.78
N ASP A 215 8.55 -4.02 -25.66
CA ASP A 215 9.29 -5.13 -26.31
C ASP A 215 10.02 -6.07 -25.32
N GLY A 216 9.44 -6.25 -24.11
CA GLY A 216 9.98 -7.12 -23.07
C GLY A 216 11.10 -6.49 -22.23
N THR A 217 11.33 -5.20 -22.34
CA THR A 217 12.40 -4.47 -21.66
C THR A 217 11.82 -3.24 -20.95
N TRP A 218 12.29 -2.98 -19.75
CA TRP A 218 12.04 -1.75 -19.01
C TRP A 218 13.04 -0.68 -19.39
N GLU A 219 12.58 0.56 -19.52
CA GLU A 219 13.40 1.74 -19.79
C GLU A 219 13.04 2.84 -18.78
N ALA A 220 13.98 3.19 -17.91
CA ALA A 220 13.84 4.29 -16.96
C ALA A 220 13.74 5.62 -17.71
N GLN A 221 12.99 6.58 -17.18
CA GLN A 221 12.61 7.82 -17.89
C GLN A 221 12.96 9.10 -17.11
N PHE A 222 13.80 9.03 -16.09
CA PHE A 222 14.16 10.21 -15.29
C PHE A 222 14.98 11.25 -16.10
N SER A 223 15.73 10.82 -17.12
CA SER A 223 16.52 11.69 -17.99
C SER A 223 15.77 12.23 -19.20
N SER A 224 14.47 11.88 -19.38
CA SER A 224 13.65 12.48 -20.42
C SER A 224 13.52 14.00 -20.23
N ALA A 225 13.30 14.74 -21.31
CA ALA A 225 13.17 16.20 -21.23
C ALA A 225 12.03 16.64 -20.31
N GLU A 226 10.94 15.90 -20.31
CA GLU A 226 9.76 16.08 -19.49
C GLU A 226 10.07 15.80 -18.02
N SER A 227 10.74 14.70 -17.69
CA SER A 227 11.16 14.37 -16.32
C SER A 227 12.17 15.38 -15.78
N ILE A 228 13.15 15.80 -16.59
CA ILE A 228 14.12 16.84 -16.22
C ILE A 228 13.41 18.16 -15.87
N ALA A 229 12.35 18.53 -16.59
CA ALA A 229 11.58 19.73 -16.26
C ALA A 229 10.95 19.61 -14.87
N GLY A 230 10.34 18.49 -14.54
CA GLY A 230 9.79 18.21 -13.21
C GLY A 230 10.86 18.17 -12.12
N LEU A 231 11.98 17.48 -12.38
CA LEU A 231 13.11 17.38 -11.43
C LEU A 231 13.74 18.74 -11.11
N LYS A 232 13.76 19.69 -12.03
CA LYS A 232 14.20 21.06 -11.77
C LYS A 232 13.26 21.79 -10.82
N GLN A 233 11.94 21.60 -10.96
CA GLN A 233 10.97 22.13 -10.00
C GLN A 233 11.16 21.48 -8.61
N VAL A 234 11.40 20.15 -8.55
CA VAL A 234 11.74 19.46 -7.30
C VAL A 234 12.98 20.08 -6.64
N GLN A 235 14.07 20.27 -7.38
CA GLN A 235 15.28 20.90 -6.87
C GLN A 235 15.00 22.35 -6.38
N GLU A 236 14.18 23.08 -7.09
CA GLU A 236 13.77 24.43 -6.71
C GLU A 236 13.09 24.44 -5.34
N VAL A 237 12.08 23.59 -5.13
CA VAL A 237 11.38 23.47 -3.84
C VAL A 237 12.35 23.05 -2.73
N MET A 238 13.13 21.99 -2.96
CA MET A 238 14.08 21.47 -1.95
C MET A 238 15.17 22.46 -1.54
N THR A 239 15.57 23.36 -2.45
CA THR A 239 16.65 24.31 -2.17
C THR A 239 16.14 25.67 -1.68
N LYS A 240 14.98 26.13 -2.14
CA LYS A 240 14.46 27.46 -1.84
C LYS A 240 13.34 27.45 -0.79
N ALA A 241 12.41 26.50 -0.84
CA ALA A 241 11.24 26.47 0.02
C ALA A 241 11.42 25.58 1.25
N SER A 242 12.32 24.57 1.21
CA SER A 242 12.51 23.60 2.31
C SER A 242 13.70 23.93 3.20
N LYS A 243 13.53 23.69 4.50
CA LYS A 243 14.57 23.65 5.53
C LYS A 243 14.70 22.26 6.16
N ALA A 244 14.03 21.27 5.59
CA ALA A 244 14.14 19.89 6.03
C ALA A 244 15.60 19.37 5.86
N PRO A 245 16.05 18.43 6.71
CA PRO A 245 17.36 17.80 6.52
C PRO A 245 17.43 17.10 5.16
N LYS A 246 18.55 17.28 4.47
CA LYS A 246 18.73 16.76 3.11
C LYS A 246 19.06 15.26 3.06
N ASP A 247 19.36 14.67 4.20
CA ASP A 247 19.69 13.26 4.41
C ASP A 247 18.62 12.52 5.24
N ALA A 248 17.48 13.16 5.50
CA ALA A 248 16.34 12.55 6.19
C ALA A 248 15.27 12.04 5.23
N ASN A 249 14.48 11.10 5.71
CA ASN A 249 13.26 10.61 5.06
C ASN A 249 12.00 11.34 5.58
N GLU A 250 10.83 10.91 5.16
CA GLU A 250 9.53 11.49 5.55
C GLU A 250 8.97 10.94 6.89
N THR A 251 9.78 10.27 7.71
CA THR A 251 9.33 9.73 9.00
C THR A 251 8.93 10.87 9.95
N ASN A 252 7.76 10.72 10.60
CA ASN A 252 7.21 11.69 11.56
C ASN A 252 7.10 13.13 11.03
N PRO A 253 6.48 13.36 9.88
CA PRO A 253 6.41 14.69 9.25
C PRO A 253 5.61 15.69 10.09
N GLN A 254 4.73 15.21 10.99
CA GLN A 254 3.94 16.03 11.91
C GLN A 254 4.79 16.80 12.92
N VAL A 255 5.99 16.31 13.28
CA VAL A 255 6.83 16.96 14.30
C VAL A 255 7.14 18.40 13.92
N GLY A 256 7.71 18.63 12.74
CA GLY A 256 8.00 19.98 12.26
C GLY A 256 6.75 20.86 12.09
N TYR A 257 5.63 20.25 11.70
CA TYR A 257 4.34 20.94 11.60
C TYR A 257 3.86 21.42 12.99
N CYS A 258 3.89 20.55 13.98
CA CYS A 258 3.44 20.86 15.34
C CYS A 258 4.38 21.83 16.06
N GLU A 259 5.68 21.76 15.84
CA GLU A 259 6.67 22.73 16.33
C GLU A 259 6.59 24.09 15.63
N GLY A 260 5.84 24.21 14.55
CA GLY A 260 5.67 25.44 13.77
C GLY A 260 6.90 25.78 12.89
N SER A 261 7.80 24.84 12.66
CA SER A 261 8.92 24.97 11.71
C SER A 261 8.53 24.59 10.27
N THR A 262 7.38 23.97 10.07
CA THR A 262 6.80 23.56 8.79
C THR A 262 5.47 24.27 8.58
N LEU A 263 5.30 24.95 7.46
CA LEU A 263 4.08 25.71 7.11
C LEU A 263 3.18 24.94 6.16
N GLN A 264 3.77 24.19 5.24
CA GLN A 264 3.10 23.22 4.37
C GLN A 264 3.94 21.94 4.25
N LEU A 265 3.27 20.80 4.09
CA LEU A 265 3.91 19.54 3.75
C LEU A 265 2.99 18.70 2.86
N SER A 266 3.57 18.02 1.88
CA SER A 266 2.87 16.97 1.13
C SER A 266 3.17 15.62 1.77
N ALA A 267 2.12 14.90 2.13
CA ALA A 267 2.25 13.63 2.85
C ALA A 267 1.02 12.75 2.62
N PRO A 268 1.10 11.43 2.90
CA PRO A 268 -0.06 10.54 2.83
C PRO A 268 -1.20 10.99 3.74
N SER A 269 -2.44 10.65 3.35
CA SER A 269 -3.67 11.11 4.03
C SER A 269 -3.73 10.74 5.52
N TRP A 270 -3.12 9.62 5.93
CA TRP A 270 -3.05 9.19 7.34
C TRP A 270 -2.20 10.11 8.24
N VAL A 271 -1.34 10.98 7.67
CA VAL A 271 -0.57 11.95 8.44
C VAL A 271 -1.47 12.94 9.20
N LYS A 272 -2.72 13.13 8.78
CA LYS A 272 -3.72 13.84 9.56
C LYS A 272 -3.84 13.28 10.99
N TRP A 273 -3.86 11.96 11.13
CA TRP A 273 -3.97 11.33 12.45
C TRP A 273 -2.73 11.60 13.30
N SER A 274 -1.54 11.56 12.67
CA SER A 274 -0.29 11.90 13.36
C SER A 274 -0.25 13.36 13.81
N ILE A 275 -0.75 14.29 12.98
CA ILE A 275 -0.87 15.71 13.36
C ILE A 275 -1.84 15.89 14.53
N LEU A 276 -2.94 15.16 14.56
CA LEU A 276 -3.99 15.27 15.59
C LEU A 276 -3.82 14.26 16.73
N ALA A 277 -2.72 13.52 16.78
CA ALA A 277 -2.44 12.56 17.85
C ALA A 277 -2.31 13.27 19.23
N GLY A 278 -2.81 12.59 20.28
CA GLY A 278 -2.72 13.10 21.64
C GLY A 278 -1.32 13.04 22.23
N GLU A 279 -1.16 13.61 23.42
CA GLU A 279 0.12 13.64 24.15
C GLU A 279 0.61 12.25 24.59
N ASP A 280 -0.27 11.25 24.62
CA ASP A 280 0.00 9.86 24.98
C ASP A 280 0.45 8.98 23.81
N ALA A 281 0.46 9.52 22.60
CA ALA A 281 0.98 8.83 21.44
C ALA A 281 2.51 8.65 21.53
N GLU A 282 3.07 7.62 20.89
CA GLU A 282 4.51 7.36 20.83
C GLU A 282 5.28 8.59 20.30
N VAL A 283 4.75 9.22 19.25
CA VAL A 283 5.18 10.53 18.77
C VAL A 283 3.99 11.47 18.82
N PRO A 284 3.94 12.39 19.80
CA PRO A 284 2.83 13.29 19.96
C PRO A 284 2.60 14.19 18.76
N GLY A 285 1.33 14.45 18.48
CA GLY A 285 0.88 15.47 17.54
C GLY A 285 0.55 16.80 18.21
N CYS A 286 -0.35 17.55 17.60
CA CYS A 286 -0.83 18.84 18.09
C CYS A 286 -2.34 19.00 17.85
N PRO A 287 -3.19 18.26 18.57
CA PRO A 287 -4.63 18.25 18.35
C PRO A 287 -5.27 19.64 18.48
N ASP A 288 -4.67 20.55 19.25
CA ASP A 288 -5.14 21.92 19.40
C ASP A 288 -5.04 22.74 18.08
N GLU A 289 -4.19 22.31 17.15
CA GLU A 289 -4.02 22.90 15.81
C GLU A 289 -5.13 22.48 14.81
N GLU A 290 -6.08 21.62 15.17
CA GLU A 290 -7.12 21.12 14.27
C GLU A 290 -7.84 22.23 13.51
N LYS A 291 -8.14 23.35 14.16
CA LYS A 291 -8.83 24.48 13.53
C LYS A 291 -7.95 25.24 12.51
N ASN A 292 -6.63 25.23 12.75
CA ASN A 292 -5.63 25.85 11.89
C ASN A 292 -5.15 24.91 10.79
N LEU A 293 -5.40 23.62 10.93
CA LEU A 293 -5.06 22.63 9.91
C LEU A 293 -5.96 22.78 8.68
N GLY A 294 -5.34 23.05 7.54
CA GLY A 294 -5.97 23.00 6.25
C GLY A 294 -5.45 21.83 5.44
N VAL A 295 -6.26 21.30 4.52
CA VAL A 295 -5.91 20.16 3.68
C VAL A 295 -6.44 20.43 2.27
N TYR A 296 -5.62 20.17 1.26
CA TYR A 296 -6.05 20.16 -0.14
C TYR A 296 -5.28 19.12 -0.95
N ALA A 297 -5.85 18.66 -2.07
CA ALA A 297 -5.14 17.84 -3.04
C ALA A 297 -4.04 18.67 -3.70
N LEU A 298 -2.84 18.11 -3.88
CA LEU A 298 -1.78 18.81 -4.64
C LEU A 298 -2.34 19.25 -5.99
N PRO A 299 -2.24 20.54 -6.37
CA PRO A 299 -2.79 20.98 -7.64
C PRO A 299 -1.94 20.51 -8.81
N GLY A 300 -2.60 20.18 -9.92
CA GLY A 300 -1.97 19.83 -11.18
C GLY A 300 -1.35 21.05 -11.88
N LYS A 301 -0.51 20.80 -12.87
CA LYS A 301 0.18 21.83 -13.65
C LYS A 301 -0.81 22.81 -14.31
N ASP A 302 -1.87 22.28 -14.88
CA ASP A 302 -2.91 23.05 -15.59
C ASP A 302 -4.18 23.25 -14.74
N GLY A 303 -4.11 23.02 -13.43
CA GLY A 303 -5.22 23.04 -12.48
C GLY A 303 -5.84 21.67 -12.23
N GLY A 304 -6.83 21.61 -11.33
CA GLY A 304 -7.37 20.34 -10.82
C GLY A 304 -6.40 19.66 -9.84
N ALA A 305 -6.60 18.37 -9.55
CA ALA A 305 -5.69 17.61 -8.72
C ALA A 305 -4.57 16.99 -9.55
N ALA A 306 -3.33 17.08 -9.05
CA ALA A 306 -2.16 16.45 -9.66
C ALA A 306 -2.27 14.91 -9.66
N GLN A 307 -1.53 14.29 -10.56
CA GLN A 307 -1.20 12.87 -10.44
C GLN A 307 -0.26 12.70 -9.24
N VAL A 308 -0.69 11.95 -8.22
CA VAL A 308 0.09 11.72 -7.01
C VAL A 308 0.41 10.24 -6.83
N PHE A 309 1.47 9.93 -6.10
CA PHE A 309 1.76 8.55 -5.75
C PHE A 309 0.68 8.01 -4.80
N ALA A 310 0.10 6.86 -5.16
CA ALA A 310 -0.79 6.11 -4.29
C ALA A 310 0.02 5.20 -3.38
N GLY A 311 0.21 5.59 -2.13
CA GLY A 311 0.65 4.67 -1.09
C GLY A 311 -0.45 3.68 -0.73
N GLY A 312 -0.11 2.66 0.04
CA GLY A 312 -1.07 1.67 0.52
C GLY A 312 -0.60 0.24 0.33
N SER A 313 -1.51 -0.69 0.50
CA SER A 313 -1.15 -2.10 0.61
C SER A 313 -2.03 -3.00 -0.23
N ASN A 314 -1.43 -4.11 -0.63
CA ASN A 314 -2.13 -5.31 -1.07
C ASN A 314 -2.24 -6.31 0.10
N ILE A 315 -3.20 -7.20 0.01
CA ILE A 315 -3.43 -8.31 0.95
C ILE A 315 -3.49 -9.62 0.18
N ALA A 316 -2.82 -10.65 0.67
CA ALA A 316 -2.69 -11.90 -0.03
C ALA A 316 -2.80 -13.10 0.90
N VAL A 317 -3.19 -14.25 0.36
CA VAL A 317 -3.09 -15.55 1.04
C VAL A 317 -1.72 -16.16 0.71
N SER A 318 -0.99 -16.59 1.73
CA SER A 318 0.29 -17.28 1.53
C SER A 318 0.11 -18.58 0.75
N ALA A 319 0.96 -18.83 -0.23
CA ALA A 319 1.03 -20.13 -0.92
C ALA A 319 1.42 -21.30 0.01
N LYS A 320 1.94 -20.99 1.20
CA LYS A 320 2.35 -21.94 2.25
C LYS A 320 1.35 -22.04 3.40
N SER A 321 0.19 -21.37 3.31
CA SER A 321 -0.85 -21.49 4.35
C SER A 321 -1.21 -22.95 4.59
N ALA A 322 -1.25 -23.32 5.87
CA ALA A 322 -1.72 -24.63 6.29
C ALA A 322 -3.25 -24.77 6.16
N HIS A 323 -3.95 -23.64 6.10
CA HIS A 323 -5.42 -23.54 6.08
C HIS A 323 -5.93 -22.62 4.95
N PRO A 324 -5.63 -22.94 3.67
CA PRO A 324 -5.91 -22.03 2.55
C PRO A 324 -7.40 -21.70 2.38
N THR A 325 -8.30 -22.62 2.72
CA THR A 325 -9.75 -22.38 2.67
C THR A 325 -10.17 -21.36 3.73
N LEU A 326 -9.66 -21.46 4.95
CA LEU A 326 -9.96 -20.52 6.03
C LEU A 326 -9.28 -19.15 5.76
N ALA A 327 -8.07 -19.15 5.22
CA ALA A 327 -7.36 -17.93 4.83
C ALA A 327 -8.12 -17.15 3.75
N LYS A 328 -8.67 -17.82 2.73
CA LYS A 328 -9.55 -17.19 1.73
C LYS A 328 -10.82 -16.59 2.35
N LYS A 329 -11.41 -17.24 3.36
CA LYS A 329 -12.56 -16.69 4.08
C LYS A 329 -12.19 -15.43 4.88
N ALA A 330 -11.01 -15.41 5.53
CA ALA A 330 -10.53 -14.22 6.20
C ALA A 330 -10.29 -13.08 5.19
N LEU A 331 -9.70 -13.38 4.03
CA LEU A 331 -9.52 -12.42 2.96
C LEU A 331 -10.87 -11.87 2.45
N ALA A 332 -11.88 -12.71 2.27
CA ALA A 332 -13.22 -12.28 1.87
C ALA A 332 -13.87 -11.33 2.91
N ILE A 333 -13.66 -11.57 4.21
CA ILE A 333 -14.11 -10.65 5.27
C ILE A 333 -13.36 -9.31 5.18
N ILE A 334 -12.05 -9.33 4.93
CA ILE A 334 -11.23 -8.11 4.76
C ILE A 334 -11.73 -7.29 3.55
N LEU A 335 -12.19 -7.93 2.49
CA LEU A 335 -12.74 -7.27 1.30
C LEU A 335 -14.26 -7.09 1.34
N SER A 336 -14.92 -7.40 2.47
CA SER A 336 -16.35 -7.12 2.63
C SER A 336 -16.63 -5.63 2.69
N ASP A 337 -17.82 -5.22 2.28
CA ASP A 337 -18.22 -3.81 2.28
C ASP A 337 -18.22 -3.23 3.71
N GLU A 338 -18.56 -4.03 4.71
CA GLU A 338 -18.53 -3.64 6.12
C GLU A 338 -17.12 -3.32 6.60
N PHE A 339 -16.15 -4.21 6.31
CA PHE A 339 -14.75 -4.01 6.68
C PHE A 339 -14.18 -2.79 5.95
N GLN A 340 -14.37 -2.71 4.64
CA GLN A 340 -13.87 -1.63 3.80
C GLN A 340 -14.50 -0.27 4.14
N THR A 341 -15.78 -0.26 4.59
CA THR A 341 -16.42 0.95 5.11
C THR A 341 -15.71 1.49 6.36
N ILE A 342 -15.12 0.65 7.20
CA ILE A 342 -14.34 1.10 8.37
C ILE A 342 -13.09 1.85 7.91
N TYR A 343 -12.40 1.36 6.87
CA TYR A 343 -11.27 2.08 6.26
C TYR A 343 -11.69 3.45 5.72
N GLY A 344 -12.77 3.50 4.92
CA GLY A 344 -13.26 4.76 4.36
C GLY A 344 -13.62 5.79 5.42
N LYS A 345 -14.33 5.40 6.47
CA LYS A 345 -14.63 6.26 7.62
C LYS A 345 -13.38 6.71 8.39
N GLY A 346 -12.34 5.92 8.35
CA GLY A 346 -11.03 6.25 8.88
C GLY A 346 -10.20 7.20 8.00
N GLY A 347 -10.64 7.51 6.78
CA GLY A 347 -9.92 8.41 5.84
C GLY A 347 -8.90 7.70 4.96
N LEU A 348 -8.96 6.36 4.86
CA LEU A 348 -8.24 5.58 3.85
C LEU A 348 -9.16 5.24 2.69
N VAL A 349 -8.65 5.29 1.48
CA VAL A 349 -9.41 4.92 0.28
C VAL A 349 -9.67 3.41 0.32
N PRO A 350 -10.94 2.97 0.36
CA PRO A 350 -11.27 1.55 0.38
C PRO A 350 -10.73 0.82 -0.86
N ALA A 351 -10.55 -0.50 -0.73
CA ALA A 351 -10.17 -1.37 -1.84
C ALA A 351 -11.16 -1.35 -3.01
N LYS A 352 -12.42 -0.98 -2.74
CA LYS A 352 -13.53 -0.97 -3.69
C LYS A 352 -13.92 0.46 -4.08
N LEU A 353 -14.00 0.72 -5.38
CA LEU A 353 -14.38 2.01 -5.95
C LEU A 353 -15.80 2.46 -5.52
N SER A 354 -16.74 1.51 -5.43
CA SER A 354 -18.13 1.75 -5.01
C SER A 354 -18.25 2.28 -3.58
N LEU A 355 -17.22 2.11 -2.75
CA LEU A 355 -17.21 2.55 -1.35
C LEU A 355 -16.52 3.91 -1.13
N ALA A 356 -16.14 4.62 -2.19
CA ALA A 356 -15.50 5.93 -2.09
C ALA A 356 -16.31 6.96 -1.27
N ASP A 357 -17.64 6.90 -1.32
CA ASP A 357 -18.52 7.78 -0.54
C ASP A 357 -18.39 7.61 0.98
N THR A 358 -17.80 6.50 1.43
CA THR A 358 -17.55 6.24 2.86
C THR A 358 -16.49 7.15 3.47
N LEU A 359 -15.66 7.80 2.65
CA LEU A 359 -14.69 8.82 3.07
C LEU A 359 -15.39 10.06 3.68
N GLY A 360 -16.66 10.30 3.35
CA GLY A 360 -17.42 11.46 3.81
C GLY A 360 -17.44 12.62 2.82
N THR A 361 -17.80 13.83 3.31
CA THR A 361 -18.02 15.01 2.45
C THR A 361 -17.31 16.26 2.96
N ASP A 362 -16.48 16.16 4.00
CA ASP A 362 -15.70 17.29 4.51
C ASP A 362 -14.54 17.67 3.56
N GLU A 363 -13.82 18.73 3.89
CA GLU A 363 -12.69 19.25 3.10
C GLU A 363 -11.61 18.16 2.88
N VAL A 364 -11.37 17.35 3.91
CA VAL A 364 -10.36 16.28 3.85
C VAL A 364 -10.82 15.13 2.93
N ALA A 365 -12.08 14.71 3.08
CA ALA A 365 -12.67 13.68 2.22
C ALA A 365 -12.67 14.08 0.75
N GLN A 366 -13.00 15.36 0.46
CA GLN A 366 -12.95 15.89 -0.89
C GLN A 366 -11.51 15.91 -1.45
N ALA A 367 -10.53 16.31 -0.62
CA ALA A 367 -9.12 16.29 -1.02
C ALA A 367 -8.62 14.86 -1.29
N ILE A 368 -8.98 13.89 -0.45
CA ILE A 368 -8.64 12.47 -0.64
C ILE A 368 -9.26 11.96 -1.95
N ALA A 369 -10.55 12.20 -2.17
CA ALA A 369 -11.24 11.74 -3.37
C ALA A 369 -10.64 12.35 -4.65
N ALA A 370 -10.30 13.64 -4.63
CA ALA A 370 -9.67 14.32 -5.76
C ALA A 370 -8.27 13.77 -6.06
N ALA A 371 -7.45 13.53 -5.04
CA ALA A 371 -6.12 12.98 -5.18
C ALA A 371 -6.16 11.50 -5.63
N ALA A 372 -7.04 10.69 -5.02
CA ALA A 372 -7.18 9.27 -5.35
C ALA A 372 -7.65 9.05 -6.81
N GLY A 373 -8.51 9.95 -7.33
CA GLY A 373 -8.97 9.89 -8.72
C GLY A 373 -7.86 10.06 -9.76
N ASN A 374 -6.72 10.63 -9.38
CA ASN A 374 -5.54 10.85 -10.24
C ASN A 374 -4.29 10.11 -9.72
N ALA A 375 -4.46 9.18 -8.78
CA ALA A 375 -3.34 8.47 -8.18
C ALA A 375 -2.66 7.51 -9.17
N ARG A 376 -1.32 7.46 -9.11
CA ARG A 376 -0.50 6.53 -9.88
C ARG A 376 0.36 5.67 -8.96
N LEU A 377 0.71 4.49 -9.45
CA LEU A 377 1.64 3.58 -8.80
C LEU A 377 3.04 3.64 -9.44
N THR A 378 4.00 3.03 -8.77
CA THR A 378 5.31 2.71 -9.33
C THR A 378 5.18 1.65 -10.42
N PRO A 379 6.21 1.45 -11.26
CA PRO A 379 6.19 0.40 -12.27
C PRO A 379 5.85 -0.98 -11.68
N ALA A 380 4.89 -1.68 -12.26
CA ALA A 380 4.48 -3.03 -11.84
C ALA A 380 5.52 -4.08 -12.29
N SER A 381 6.80 -3.82 -12.04
CA SER A 381 7.90 -4.73 -12.30
C SER A 381 8.17 -5.62 -11.09
N PRO A 382 8.35 -6.93 -11.26
CA PRO A 382 8.82 -7.82 -10.18
C PRO A 382 10.14 -7.37 -9.53
N LYS A 383 10.94 -6.59 -10.27
CA LYS A 383 12.23 -6.06 -9.82
C LYS A 383 12.13 -4.66 -9.20
N TRP A 384 10.94 -4.05 -9.11
CA TRP A 384 10.81 -2.70 -8.56
C TRP A 384 11.21 -2.65 -7.09
N ALA A 385 10.88 -3.68 -6.32
CA ALA A 385 11.31 -3.79 -4.93
C ALA A 385 12.85 -3.79 -4.77
N ASP A 386 13.58 -4.35 -5.74
CA ASP A 386 15.05 -4.31 -5.76
C ASP A 386 15.57 -2.89 -6.04
N VAL A 387 14.88 -2.11 -6.89
CA VAL A 387 15.18 -0.68 -7.11
C VAL A 387 15.05 0.11 -5.81
N GLU A 388 13.94 -0.07 -5.09
CA GLU A 388 13.74 0.60 -3.79
C GLU A 388 14.79 0.17 -2.75
N ALA A 389 15.04 -1.14 -2.63
CA ALA A 389 15.99 -1.69 -1.67
C ALA A 389 17.45 -1.28 -1.95
N SER A 390 17.81 -1.00 -3.20
CA SER A 390 19.15 -0.58 -3.58
C SER A 390 19.53 0.82 -3.05
N GLY A 391 18.52 1.65 -2.73
CA GLY A 391 18.71 3.02 -2.27
C GLY A 391 19.04 4.03 -3.38
N VAL A 392 19.08 3.64 -4.66
CA VAL A 392 19.47 4.55 -5.77
C VAL A 392 18.55 5.76 -5.88
N LEU A 393 17.24 5.60 -5.57
CA LEU A 393 16.28 6.70 -5.56
C LEU A 393 16.56 7.68 -4.41
N THR A 394 16.76 7.20 -3.21
CA THR A 394 17.04 8.05 -2.04
C THR A 394 18.35 8.81 -2.22
N ASP A 395 19.42 8.15 -2.68
CA ASP A 395 20.71 8.77 -2.95
C ASP A 395 20.63 9.84 -4.05
N PHE A 396 19.85 9.58 -5.09
CA PHE A 396 19.61 10.54 -6.16
C PHE A 396 18.93 11.82 -5.63
N PHE A 397 17.83 11.70 -4.89
CA PHE A 397 17.09 12.85 -4.39
C PHE A 397 17.88 13.62 -3.30
N VAL A 398 18.72 12.96 -2.51
CA VAL A 398 19.67 13.64 -1.62
C VAL A 398 20.62 14.54 -2.43
N GLN A 399 21.15 14.08 -3.56
CA GLN A 399 22.01 14.87 -4.42
C GLN A 399 21.26 16.01 -5.11
N ILE A 400 20.01 15.80 -5.54
CA ILE A 400 19.13 16.86 -6.03
C ILE A 400 18.93 17.94 -4.95
N ALA A 401 18.60 17.55 -3.73
CA ALA A 401 18.42 18.47 -2.60
C ALA A 401 19.70 19.26 -2.25
N GLN A 402 20.88 18.71 -2.54
CA GLN A 402 22.17 19.36 -2.37
C GLN A 402 22.53 20.32 -3.52
N GLY A 403 21.73 20.39 -4.58
CA GLY A 403 21.94 21.26 -5.73
C GLY A 403 22.82 20.64 -6.82
N GLY A 404 22.85 19.31 -6.91
CA GLY A 404 23.59 18.59 -7.95
C GLY A 404 23.05 18.89 -9.36
N ASN A 405 23.81 18.53 -10.40
CA ASN A 405 23.38 18.68 -11.78
C ASN A 405 22.27 17.68 -12.10
N VAL A 406 21.07 18.19 -12.37
CA VAL A 406 19.87 17.37 -12.56
C VAL A 406 20.02 16.40 -13.74
N GLU A 407 20.53 16.89 -14.87
CA GLU A 407 20.69 16.10 -16.10
C GLU A 407 21.68 14.94 -15.89
N GLU A 408 22.87 15.23 -15.37
CA GLU A 408 23.90 14.21 -15.13
C GLU A 408 23.45 13.16 -14.11
N LEU A 409 22.77 13.60 -13.06
CA LEU A 409 22.25 12.71 -12.03
C LEU A 409 21.13 11.81 -12.56
N ALA A 410 20.22 12.36 -13.39
CA ALA A 410 19.11 11.61 -13.96
C ALA A 410 19.58 10.55 -14.98
N GLU A 411 20.60 10.87 -15.84
CA GLU A 411 21.22 9.91 -16.74
C GLU A 411 21.86 8.74 -15.95
N ALA A 412 22.55 9.05 -14.85
CA ALA A 412 23.16 8.02 -14.01
C ALA A 412 22.10 7.15 -13.30
N LEU A 413 21.00 7.76 -12.83
CA LEU A 413 19.90 7.04 -12.20
C LEU A 413 19.22 6.09 -13.20
N ASP A 414 18.93 6.54 -14.43
CA ASP A 414 18.33 5.69 -15.47
C ASP A 414 19.22 4.48 -15.78
N GLY A 415 20.54 4.67 -15.83
CA GLY A 415 21.48 3.57 -15.99
C GLY A 415 21.37 2.52 -14.89
N ASN A 416 21.32 2.95 -13.63
CA ASN A 416 21.20 2.06 -12.47
C ASN A 416 19.85 1.33 -12.45
N ILE A 417 18.74 2.05 -12.68
CA ILE A 417 17.40 1.45 -12.69
C ILE A 417 17.28 0.43 -13.82
N ASN A 418 17.76 0.75 -15.02
CA ASN A 418 17.74 -0.15 -16.18
C ASN A 418 18.54 -1.43 -15.91
N GLU A 419 19.70 -1.34 -15.25
CA GLU A 419 20.49 -2.50 -14.84
C GLU A 419 19.68 -3.40 -13.88
N ILE A 420 19.02 -2.82 -12.89
CA ILE A 420 18.23 -3.58 -11.90
C ILE A 420 17.00 -4.21 -12.55
N LEU A 421 16.20 -3.42 -13.29
CA LEU A 421 14.94 -3.88 -13.84
C LEU A 421 15.09 -4.97 -14.92
N ASN A 422 16.21 -4.99 -15.64
CA ASN A 422 16.45 -5.93 -16.77
C ASN A 422 17.51 -7.01 -16.45
N GLY A 423 18.21 -6.92 -15.34
CA GLY A 423 19.26 -7.86 -14.89
C GLY A 423 18.70 -9.04 -14.12
#